data_4c5aefff01c830fb8d8cb789a5245c5c
#
_entry.id   4c5aefff01c830fb8d8cb789a5245c5c
#
_cell.length_a   1.000
_cell.length_b   1.000
_cell.length_c   1.000
_cell.angle_alpha   90.00
_cell.angle_beta   90.00
_cell.angle_gamma   90.00
#
_symmetry.space_group_name_H-M   'P 1'
#
loop_
_entity.id
_entity.type
_entity.pdbx_description
1 polymer ?
#
loop_
_entity_poly.entity_id
_entity_poly.type
_entity_poly.pdbx_seq_one_letter_code
_entity_poly.pdbx_strand_id
1 'polypeptide(L)'
;MNNKHLTIYWGEELGRYGFGEEHPLGQDRLAAFRVAAISAGIDRSVEIAAPMACNVTDLILFHEPAYVQRVEEQSTIGRGYLDCGDTPAYPGIYDAGRFVVGTGLAAISRIMEHNWHRAFVRIG
;
A
#
# COMPACT_ATOMS: atom_id res chain seq x y z
N MET A 1 -18.96 16.56 17.48
CA MET A 1 -17.50 16.81 17.49
C MET A 1 -16.81 15.71 16.73
N ASN A 2 -16.28 16.04 15.59
CA ASN A 2 -15.49 15.09 14.82
C ASN A 2 -14.04 15.07 15.35
N ASN A 3 -13.83 14.30 16.38
CA ASN A 3 -12.49 14.07 16.90
C ASN A 3 -11.83 12.98 16.05
N LYS A 4 -11.59 13.30 14.78
CA LYS A 4 -10.97 12.37 13.84
C LYS A 4 -9.47 12.32 14.06
N HIS A 5 -9.05 11.61 15.10
CA HIS A 5 -7.64 11.42 15.43
C HIS A 5 -6.99 10.28 14.66
N LEU A 6 -7.74 9.59 13.83
CA LEU A 6 -7.29 8.47 13.02
C LEU A 6 -7.68 8.68 11.57
N THR A 7 -6.69 8.58 10.69
CA THR A 7 -6.90 8.51 9.24
C THR A 7 -6.70 7.07 8.78
N ILE A 8 -7.65 6.53 8.03
CA ILE A 8 -7.48 5.26 7.33
C ILE A 8 -7.29 5.56 5.85
N TYR A 9 -6.20 5.04 5.31
CA TYR A 9 -5.95 5.06 3.87
C TYR A 9 -6.53 3.80 3.25
N TRP A 10 -7.46 3.94 2.36
CA TRP A 10 -7.93 2.83 1.54
C TRP A 10 -8.25 3.26 0.12
N GLY A 11 -8.09 2.32 -0.78
CA GLY A 11 -8.31 2.47 -2.20
C GLY A 11 -7.89 1.19 -2.89
N GLU A 12 -8.38 0.97 -4.09
CA GLU A 12 -8.09 -0.24 -4.86
C GLU A 12 -6.59 -0.44 -5.11
N GLU A 13 -5.85 0.66 -5.21
CA GLU A 13 -4.40 0.66 -5.46
C GLU A 13 -3.63 -0.09 -4.36
N LEU A 14 -4.05 0.01 -3.11
CA LEU A 14 -3.45 -0.73 -2.01
C LEU A 14 -3.81 -2.22 -2.02
N GLY A 15 -4.95 -2.56 -2.61
CA GLY A 15 -5.39 -3.95 -2.79
C GLY A 15 -4.69 -4.69 -3.92
N ARG A 16 -3.99 -3.97 -4.80
CA ARG A 16 -3.25 -4.59 -5.92
C ARG A 16 -1.96 -5.28 -5.47
N TYR A 17 -1.48 -5.00 -4.27
CA TYR A 17 -0.32 -5.68 -3.73
C TYR A 17 -0.73 -7.01 -3.09
N GLY A 18 -0.50 -8.11 -3.81
CA GLY A 18 -0.83 -9.46 -3.35
C GLY A 18 -0.46 -10.49 -4.41
N PHE A 19 -0.35 -11.75 -4.03
CA PHE A 19 0.33 -12.79 -4.81
C PHE A 19 -0.59 -13.95 -5.24
N GLY A 20 -1.88 -13.70 -5.38
CA GLY A 20 -2.84 -14.70 -5.83
C GLY A 20 -3.55 -15.42 -4.67
N GLU A 21 -4.52 -16.27 -5.03
CA GLU A 21 -5.44 -16.88 -4.06
C GLU A 21 -4.77 -17.88 -3.11
N GLU A 22 -3.73 -18.56 -3.56
CA GLU A 22 -3.02 -19.55 -2.77
C GLU A 22 -1.94 -18.95 -1.86
N HIS A 23 -1.64 -17.67 -2.02
CA HIS A 23 -0.64 -16.99 -1.20
C HIS A 23 -1.31 -16.35 0.02
N PRO A 24 -0.67 -16.37 1.23
CA PRO A 24 -1.23 -15.71 2.41
C PRO A 24 -1.50 -14.22 2.23
N LEU A 25 -0.74 -13.54 1.37
CA LEU A 25 -0.95 -12.15 0.98
C LEU A 25 -1.79 -12.08 -0.30
N GLY A 26 -3.08 -12.41 -0.19
CA GLY A 26 -4.03 -12.29 -1.29
C GLY A 26 -4.55 -10.87 -1.48
N GLN A 27 -4.97 -10.55 -2.69
CA GLN A 27 -5.47 -9.22 -3.06
C GLN A 27 -6.87 -8.91 -2.51
N ASP A 28 -7.59 -9.91 -2.02
CA ASP A 28 -8.95 -9.79 -1.48
C ASP A 28 -8.99 -9.28 -0.02
N ARG A 29 -7.87 -9.27 0.67
CA ARG A 29 -7.79 -8.92 2.10
C ARG A 29 -8.24 -7.48 2.38
N LEU A 30 -7.87 -6.54 1.53
CA LEU A 30 -8.27 -5.13 1.69
C LEU A 30 -9.78 -4.96 1.52
N ALA A 31 -10.36 -5.60 0.50
CA ALA A 31 -11.80 -5.53 0.25
C ALA A 31 -12.60 -6.12 1.43
N ALA A 32 -12.16 -7.26 1.98
CA ALA A 32 -12.78 -7.87 3.15
C ALA A 32 -12.69 -6.96 4.38
N PHE A 33 -11.54 -6.36 4.62
CA PHE A 33 -11.37 -5.39 5.71
C PHE A 33 -12.31 -4.19 5.55
N ARG A 34 -12.40 -3.63 4.35
CA ARG A 34 -13.24 -2.48 4.06
C ARG A 34 -14.71 -2.77 4.31
N VAL A 35 -15.21 -3.92 3.85
CA VAL A 35 -16.59 -4.35 4.09
C VAL A 35 -16.88 -4.47 5.59
N ALA A 36 -15.99 -5.12 6.33
CA ALA A 36 -16.14 -5.27 7.78
C ALA A 36 -16.11 -3.93 8.51
N ALA A 37 -15.21 -3.02 8.13
CA ALA A 37 -15.09 -1.69 8.74
C ALA A 37 -16.34 -0.84 8.50
N ILE A 38 -16.89 -0.87 7.29
CA ILE A 38 -18.14 -0.16 6.96
C ILE A 38 -19.31 -0.76 7.74
N SER A 39 -19.42 -2.07 7.80
CA SER A 39 -20.48 -2.76 8.57
C SER A 39 -20.43 -2.43 10.05
N ALA A 40 -19.25 -2.22 10.59
CA ALA A 40 -19.04 -1.81 11.99
C ALA A 40 -19.19 -0.30 12.21
N GLY A 41 -19.42 0.49 11.14
CA GLY A 41 -19.55 1.95 11.23
C GLY A 41 -18.27 2.71 11.50
N ILE A 42 -17.12 2.07 11.34
CA ILE A 42 -15.80 2.67 11.60
C ILE A 42 -15.53 3.81 10.63
N ASP A 43 -15.93 3.67 9.38
CA ASP A 43 -15.77 4.69 8.33
C ASP A 43 -16.38 6.05 8.70
N ARG A 44 -17.40 6.06 9.54
CA ARG A 44 -18.06 7.29 10.02
C ARG A 44 -17.31 7.97 11.17
N SER A 45 -16.45 7.24 11.85
CA SER A 45 -15.73 7.72 13.04
C SER A 45 -14.31 8.17 12.76
N VAL A 46 -13.80 7.95 11.54
CA VAL A 46 -12.43 8.23 11.14
C VAL A 46 -12.41 9.07 9.86
N GLU A 47 -11.25 9.64 9.55
CA GLU A 47 -11.03 10.23 8.24
C GLU A 47 -10.59 9.14 7.26
N ILE A 48 -11.12 9.19 6.06
CA ILE A 48 -10.74 8.31 4.95
C ILE A 48 -9.90 9.13 3.96
N ALA A 49 -8.74 8.63 3.63
CA ALA A 49 -7.84 9.26 2.66
C ALA A 49 -7.51 8.30 1.51
N ALA A 50 -7.24 8.88 0.35
CA ALA A 50 -6.87 8.12 -0.84
C ALA A 50 -5.38 7.73 -0.81
N PRO A 51 -5.02 6.57 -1.39
CA PRO A 51 -3.63 6.20 -1.57
C PRO A 51 -2.88 7.16 -2.48
N MET A 52 -1.56 7.21 -2.31
CA MET A 52 -0.65 8.01 -3.13
C MET A 52 0.53 7.17 -3.60
N ALA A 53 0.88 7.30 -4.88
CA ALA A 53 2.10 6.70 -5.39
C ALA A 53 3.31 7.57 -5.02
N CYS A 54 4.44 6.93 -4.69
CA CYS A 54 5.72 7.61 -4.58
C CYS A 54 6.43 7.65 -5.94
N ASN A 55 7.49 8.43 -6.03
CA ASN A 55 8.40 8.43 -7.18
C ASN A 55 9.67 7.62 -6.87
N VAL A 56 10.51 7.44 -7.88
CA VAL A 56 11.74 6.65 -7.76
C VAL A 56 12.71 7.27 -6.74
N THR A 57 12.72 8.58 -6.58
CA THR A 57 13.60 9.25 -5.62
C THR A 57 13.28 8.88 -4.18
N ASP A 58 12.02 8.60 -3.88
CA ASP A 58 11.62 8.11 -2.56
C ASP A 58 12.10 6.67 -2.33
N LEU A 59 12.02 5.82 -3.35
CA LEU A 59 12.41 4.42 -3.25
C LEU A 59 13.91 4.26 -3.02
N ILE A 60 14.73 5.05 -3.68
CA ILE A 60 16.19 4.98 -3.57
C ILE A 60 16.75 5.59 -2.28
N LEU A 61 15.92 6.19 -1.44
CA LEU A 61 16.34 6.56 -0.08
C LEU A 61 16.64 5.33 0.78
N PHE A 62 16.00 4.22 0.49
CA PHE A 62 16.20 2.96 1.22
C PHE A 62 16.81 1.86 0.35
N HIS A 63 16.32 1.69 -0.87
CA HIS A 63 16.74 0.64 -1.77
C HIS A 63 17.85 1.10 -2.71
N GLU A 64 18.73 0.19 -3.09
CA GLU A 64 19.72 0.44 -4.14
C GLU A 64 19.00 0.68 -5.48
N PRO A 65 19.48 1.65 -6.30
CA PRO A 65 18.88 1.93 -7.61
C PRO A 65 18.78 0.71 -8.51
N ALA A 66 19.79 -0.16 -8.50
CA ALA A 66 19.80 -1.39 -9.30
C ALA A 66 18.66 -2.35 -8.89
N TYR A 67 18.34 -2.44 -7.59
CA TYR A 67 17.23 -3.24 -7.11
C TYR A 67 15.88 -2.67 -7.57
N VAL A 68 15.70 -1.36 -7.45
CA VAL A 68 14.47 -0.69 -7.90
C VAL A 68 14.25 -0.91 -9.40
N GLN A 69 15.30 -0.76 -10.20
CA GLN A 69 15.26 -1.03 -11.64
C GLN A 69 14.88 -2.49 -11.92
N ARG A 70 15.46 -3.43 -11.20
CA ARG A 70 15.13 -4.86 -11.35
C ARG A 70 13.65 -5.14 -11.08
N VAL A 71 13.08 -4.54 -10.03
CA VAL A 71 11.66 -4.71 -9.72
C VAL A 71 10.78 -4.13 -10.85
N GLU A 72 11.14 -2.97 -11.39
CA GLU A 72 10.42 -2.36 -12.49
C GLU A 72 10.46 -3.23 -13.75
N GLU A 73 11.62 -3.78 -14.10
CA GLU A 73 11.79 -4.70 -15.24
C GLU A 73 10.98 -5.99 -15.04
N GLN A 74 11.04 -6.59 -13.86
CA GLN A 74 10.28 -7.80 -13.53
C GLN A 74 8.77 -7.54 -13.53
N SER A 75 8.35 -6.35 -13.12
CA SER A 75 6.96 -5.92 -13.20
C SER A 75 6.44 -5.89 -14.64
N THR A 76 7.27 -5.45 -15.58
CA THR A 76 6.93 -5.44 -17.01
C THR A 76 6.88 -6.85 -17.57
N ILE A 77 7.85 -7.71 -17.24
CA ILE A 77 7.90 -9.11 -17.65
C ILE A 77 6.73 -9.89 -17.05
N GLY A 78 6.38 -9.64 -15.81
CA GLY A 78 5.23 -10.23 -15.12
C GLY A 78 5.40 -11.68 -14.72
N ARG A 79 6.64 -12.16 -14.56
CA ARG A 79 6.95 -13.54 -14.16
C ARG A 79 8.30 -13.62 -13.45
N GLY A 80 8.56 -14.75 -12.80
CA GLY A 80 9.75 -14.97 -11.99
C GLY A 80 9.56 -14.51 -10.56
N TYR A 81 10.65 -14.42 -9.83
CA TYR A 81 10.64 -14.05 -8.40
C TYR A 81 11.52 -12.86 -8.14
N LEU A 82 11.09 -12.00 -7.24
CA LEU A 82 11.88 -10.87 -6.76
C LEU A 82 12.89 -11.30 -5.68
N ASP A 83 12.66 -12.45 -5.08
CA ASP A 83 13.49 -13.07 -4.05
C ASP A 83 13.79 -14.54 -4.39
N CYS A 84 14.02 -15.37 -3.35
CA CYS A 84 14.35 -16.78 -3.47
C CYS A 84 13.16 -17.71 -3.61
N GLY A 85 11.97 -17.21 -3.95
CA GLY A 85 10.80 -18.03 -4.27
C GLY A 85 9.53 -17.72 -3.48
N ASP A 86 9.50 -16.66 -2.69
CA ASP A 86 8.33 -16.28 -1.88
C ASP A 86 7.61 -15.04 -2.42
N THR A 87 8.28 -14.24 -3.25
CA THR A 87 7.72 -13.02 -3.83
C THR A 87 7.67 -13.12 -5.36
N PRO A 88 6.61 -13.74 -5.92
CA PRO A 88 6.48 -13.85 -7.37
C PRO A 88 6.21 -12.48 -8.00
N ALA A 89 6.91 -12.18 -9.08
CA ALA A 89 6.64 -10.99 -9.87
C ALA A 89 5.36 -11.18 -10.69
N TYR A 90 4.50 -10.17 -10.70
CA TYR A 90 3.33 -10.12 -11.55
C TYR A 90 3.25 -8.75 -12.26
N PRO A 91 2.52 -8.64 -13.39
CA PRO A 91 2.40 -7.36 -14.08
C PRO A 91 1.80 -6.30 -13.17
N GLY A 92 2.53 -5.18 -13.01
CA GLY A 92 2.08 -4.06 -12.17
C GLY A 92 2.57 -4.10 -10.72
N ILE A 93 3.38 -5.09 -10.30
CA ILE A 93 3.89 -5.16 -8.93
C ILE A 93 4.70 -3.92 -8.54
N TYR A 94 5.44 -3.34 -9.48
CA TYR A 94 6.20 -2.11 -9.24
C TYR A 94 5.29 -0.94 -8.86
N ASP A 95 4.23 -0.71 -9.61
CA ASP A 95 3.27 0.36 -9.29
C ASP A 95 2.50 0.06 -8.00
N ALA A 96 2.12 -1.18 -7.76
CA ALA A 96 1.52 -1.57 -6.48
C ALA A 96 2.44 -1.23 -5.31
N GLY A 97 3.73 -1.53 -5.41
CA GLY A 97 4.73 -1.16 -4.40
C GLY A 97 4.88 0.35 -4.22
N ARG A 98 4.84 1.12 -5.31
CA ARG A 98 4.88 2.58 -5.24
C ARG A 98 3.70 3.17 -4.46
N PHE A 99 2.51 2.63 -4.62
CA PHE A 99 1.33 3.06 -3.84
C PHE A 99 1.46 2.69 -2.37
N VAL A 100 2.02 1.55 -2.04
CA VAL A 100 2.28 1.15 -0.64
C VAL A 100 3.24 2.13 0.02
N VAL A 101 4.39 2.38 -0.60
CA VAL A 101 5.41 3.29 -0.07
C VAL A 101 4.90 4.73 -0.02
N GLY A 102 4.30 5.21 -1.11
CA GLY A 102 3.80 6.59 -1.20
C GLY A 102 2.71 6.88 -0.19
N THR A 103 1.81 5.94 0.04
CA THR A 103 0.76 6.08 1.05
C THR A 103 1.35 6.12 2.46
N GLY A 104 2.35 5.28 2.75
CA GLY A 104 3.08 5.33 4.02
C GLY A 104 3.76 6.67 4.26
N LEU A 105 4.42 7.22 3.25
CA LEU A 105 5.05 8.55 3.33
C LEU A 105 4.02 9.66 3.53
N ALA A 106 2.89 9.61 2.83
CA ALA A 106 1.80 10.57 3.02
C ALA A 106 1.21 10.50 4.44
N ALA A 107 1.07 9.29 4.99
CA ALA A 107 0.61 9.09 6.36
C ALA A 107 1.57 9.71 7.37
N ILE A 108 2.87 9.49 7.20
CA ILE A 108 3.91 10.07 8.07
C ILE A 108 3.90 11.60 7.99
N SER A 109 3.82 12.17 6.79
CA SER A 109 3.75 13.62 6.60
C SER A 109 2.55 14.23 7.32
N ARG A 110 1.38 13.61 7.25
CA ARG A 110 0.20 14.10 7.96
C ARG A 110 0.38 14.10 9.48
N ILE A 111 0.97 13.05 10.02
CA ILE A 111 1.25 12.96 11.46
C ILE A 111 2.24 14.06 11.88
N MET A 112 3.29 14.27 11.09
CA MET A 112 4.35 15.22 11.42
C MET A 112 3.94 16.68 11.22
N GLU A 113 3.17 16.98 10.18
CA GLU A 113 2.93 18.37 9.74
C GLU A 113 1.56 18.90 10.14
N HIS A 114 0.56 18.04 10.34
CA HIS A 114 -0.83 18.42 10.53
C HIS A 114 -1.45 18.00 11.85
N ASN A 115 -0.65 17.67 12.85
CA ASN A 115 -1.11 17.24 14.17
C ASN A 115 -2.09 16.04 14.16
N TRP A 116 -1.98 15.18 13.16
CA TRP A 116 -2.69 13.92 13.15
C TRP A 116 -2.02 12.95 14.13
N HIS A 117 -2.81 12.18 14.87
CA HIS A 117 -2.26 11.31 15.91
C HIS A 117 -1.95 9.92 15.41
N ARG A 118 -2.76 9.42 14.47
CA ARG A 118 -2.64 8.03 13.99
C ARG A 118 -3.04 7.92 12.53
N ALA A 119 -2.37 7.03 11.83
CA ALA A 119 -2.73 6.65 10.47
C ALA A 119 -2.70 5.13 10.36
N PHE A 120 -3.62 4.59 9.59
CA PHE A 120 -3.69 3.16 9.29
C PHE A 120 -3.65 2.96 7.78
N VAL A 121 -2.65 2.21 7.33
CA VAL A 121 -2.45 1.86 5.92
C VAL A 121 -2.62 0.36 5.78
N ARG A 122 -3.71 -0.07 5.20
CA ARG A 122 -3.99 -1.49 4.97
C ARG A 122 -3.50 -1.88 3.59
N ILE A 123 -2.70 -2.93 3.52
CA ILE A 123 -2.11 -3.47 2.30
C ILE A 123 -2.69 -4.85 2.00
N GLY A 124 -2.95 -5.14 0.71
CA GLY A 124 -3.31 -6.45 0.18
C GLY A 124 -4.68 -6.97 0.51
#